data_9b64ceb1c6f604baca3c206f095a7d95
#
_entry.id   9b64ceb1c6f604baca3c206f095a7d95
#
_cell.length_a   1.000
_cell.length_b   1.000
_cell.length_c   1.000
_cell.angle_alpha   90.00
_cell.angle_beta   90.00
_cell.angle_gamma   90.00
#
_symmetry.space_group_name_H-M   'P 1'
#
loop_
_entity.id
_entity.type
_entity.pdbx_description
1 polymer ?
#
loop_
_entity_poly.entity_id
_entity_poly.type
_entity_poly.pdbx_seq_one_letter_code
_entity_poly.pdbx_strand_id
1 'polypeptide(L)'
;EKVCRWCYLMIEISKKNEVYLKVNAEPSIARTISDFFTFEVPGARFMPAFRNRVWDGKIRLFSPATGELYLGLLTYLTKYLEDLNEEYSVDEDLQDEKTIEKELLLGFIRGLRLRSNGKSIKVRDYQIDAISHAIRKHRALLLSPTASGKSLIIYVLVRYYQLLLKASQNNKILILVPTTSLVE
;
A
#
# COMPACT_ATOMS: atom_id res chain seq x y z
N GLU A 1 26.65 -32.07 -5.81
CA GLU A 1 26.60 -30.60 -5.64
C GLU A 1 26.18 -30.33 -4.19
N LYS A 2 27.15 -29.86 -3.40
CA LYS A 2 26.91 -29.47 -2.00
C LYS A 2 26.16 -28.13 -2.02
N VAL A 3 24.85 -28.18 -1.90
CA VAL A 3 24.02 -27.00 -1.61
C VAL A 3 24.50 -26.47 -0.25
N CYS A 4 25.02 -25.28 -0.25
CA CYS A 4 25.65 -24.63 0.90
C CYS A 4 24.61 -24.53 2.02
N ARG A 5 24.88 -25.14 3.17
CA ARG A 5 24.02 -25.18 4.37
C ARG A 5 23.69 -23.78 4.93
N TRP A 6 24.36 -22.73 4.42
CA TRP A 6 24.17 -21.32 4.77
C TRP A 6 23.11 -20.61 3.95
N CYS A 7 22.67 -21.18 2.81
CA CYS A 7 21.58 -20.58 1.99
C CYS A 7 20.18 -20.71 2.60
N TYR A 8 19.99 -21.47 3.68
CA TYR A 8 18.70 -21.69 4.32
C TYR A 8 18.34 -20.72 5.45
N LEU A 9 19.24 -19.81 5.80
CA LEU A 9 19.07 -18.91 6.95
C LEU A 9 18.62 -17.50 6.56
N MET A 10 18.69 -17.12 5.28
CA MET A 10 18.32 -15.77 4.84
C MET A 10 16.82 -15.75 4.45
N ILE A 11 16.09 -14.81 5.02
CA ILE A 11 14.69 -14.58 4.68
C ILE A 11 14.63 -13.85 3.34
N GLU A 12 13.93 -14.44 2.35
CA GLU A 12 13.76 -13.83 1.04
C GLU A 12 12.37 -13.20 0.92
N ILE A 13 12.32 -11.92 0.57
CA ILE A 13 11.10 -11.16 0.38
C ILE A 13 11.00 -10.77 -1.09
N SER A 14 10.06 -11.35 -1.82
CA SER A 14 9.84 -11.09 -3.24
C SER A 14 8.43 -10.57 -3.51
N LYS A 15 8.25 -9.91 -4.65
CA LYS A 15 6.94 -9.44 -5.09
C LYS A 15 6.18 -10.57 -5.78
N LYS A 16 5.06 -11.04 -5.18
CA LYS A 16 4.18 -12.01 -5.84
C LYS A 16 3.26 -11.33 -6.86
N ASN A 17 2.63 -10.23 -6.49
CA ASN A 17 1.75 -9.43 -7.33
C ASN A 17 1.54 -8.02 -6.71
N GLU A 18 0.63 -7.23 -7.28
CA GLU A 18 0.35 -5.87 -6.78
C GLU A 18 -0.32 -5.83 -5.39
N VAL A 19 -0.71 -6.97 -4.82
CA VAL A 19 -1.39 -7.06 -3.52
C VAL A 19 -0.52 -7.75 -2.48
N TYR A 20 0.20 -8.81 -2.87
CA TYR A 20 0.91 -9.70 -1.97
C TYR A 20 2.42 -9.74 -2.22
N LEU A 21 3.15 -9.81 -1.13
CA LEU A 21 4.54 -10.27 -1.05
C LEU A 21 4.57 -11.79 -0.88
N LYS A 22 5.66 -12.39 -1.30
CA LYS A 22 6.05 -13.74 -0.96
C LYS A 22 7.24 -13.66 -0.01
N VAL A 23 7.07 -14.16 1.19
CA VAL A 23 8.11 -14.27 2.22
C VAL A 23 8.51 -15.73 2.32
N ASN A 24 9.75 -16.02 2.01
CA ASN A 24 10.34 -17.34 2.12
C ASN A 24 11.24 -17.37 3.35
N ALA A 25 10.77 -18.04 4.39
CA ALA A 25 11.44 -18.09 5.69
C ALA A 25 11.35 -19.49 6.29
N GLU A 26 12.22 -19.81 7.22
CA GLU A 26 12.14 -21.04 7.99
C GLU A 26 10.81 -21.13 8.77
N PRO A 27 10.24 -22.34 8.98
CA PRO A 27 8.96 -22.50 9.67
C PRO A 27 8.86 -21.89 11.06
N SER A 28 9.97 -21.82 11.79
CA SER A 28 10.08 -21.15 13.10
C SER A 28 9.85 -19.65 12.95
N ILE A 29 10.57 -19.01 12.03
CA ILE A 29 10.49 -17.57 11.74
C ILE A 29 9.14 -17.23 11.12
N ALA A 30 8.62 -18.05 10.21
CA ALA A 30 7.30 -17.86 9.62
C ALA A 30 6.18 -17.84 10.67
N ARG A 31 6.27 -18.64 11.74
CA ARG A 31 5.36 -18.59 12.87
C ARG A 31 5.48 -17.29 13.65
N THR A 32 6.70 -16.86 13.95
CA THR A 32 6.98 -15.59 14.64
C THR A 32 6.44 -14.40 13.87
N ILE A 33 6.64 -14.38 12.54
CA ILE A 33 6.05 -13.36 11.66
C ILE A 33 4.50 -13.42 11.69
N SER A 34 3.92 -14.64 11.68
CA SER A 34 2.47 -14.81 11.76
C SER A 34 1.89 -14.28 13.06
N ASP A 35 2.56 -14.53 14.17
CA ASP A 35 2.12 -14.04 15.48
C ASP A 35 2.19 -12.51 15.55
N PHE A 36 3.25 -11.90 15.00
CA PHE A 36 3.38 -10.44 14.90
C PHE A 36 2.27 -9.80 14.06
N PHE A 37 1.88 -10.42 12.94
CA PHE A 37 0.83 -9.93 12.06
C PHE A 37 -0.56 -10.52 12.38
N THR A 38 -0.75 -11.00 13.60
CA THR A 38 -2.03 -11.51 14.11
C THR A 38 -2.54 -10.58 15.21
N PHE A 39 -3.78 -10.11 15.09
CA PHE A 39 -4.43 -9.30 16.12
C PHE A 39 -5.85 -9.76 16.42
N GLU A 40 -6.23 -9.53 17.66
CA GLU A 40 -7.59 -9.80 18.11
C GLU A 40 -8.53 -8.68 17.66
N VAL A 41 -9.71 -9.06 17.17
CA VAL A 41 -10.71 -8.08 16.77
C VAL A 41 -11.42 -7.56 18.01
N PRO A 42 -11.41 -6.24 18.25
CA PRO A 42 -12.14 -5.66 19.38
C PRO A 42 -13.62 -6.05 19.33
N GLY A 43 -14.13 -6.60 20.43
CA GLY A 43 -15.53 -7.04 20.48
C GLY A 43 -15.84 -8.36 19.77
N ALA A 44 -14.85 -9.12 19.31
CA ALA A 44 -15.03 -10.42 18.64
C ALA A 44 -15.95 -11.37 19.41
N ARG A 45 -15.86 -11.39 20.75
CA ARG A 45 -16.69 -12.22 21.64
C ARG A 45 -18.20 -11.97 21.51
N PHE A 46 -18.61 -10.83 20.99
CA PHE A 46 -20.02 -10.49 20.76
C PHE A 46 -20.51 -10.87 19.37
N MET A 47 -19.60 -11.26 18.48
CA MET A 47 -19.93 -11.66 17.11
C MET A 47 -20.48 -13.09 17.07
N PRO A 48 -21.52 -13.37 16.27
CA PRO A 48 -22.09 -14.72 16.14
C PRO A 48 -21.07 -15.78 15.72
N ALA A 49 -20.17 -15.42 14.80
CA ALA A 49 -19.12 -16.33 14.30
C ALA A 49 -18.18 -16.81 15.42
N PHE A 50 -17.82 -15.92 16.35
CA PHE A 50 -17.01 -16.28 17.52
C PHE A 50 -17.80 -17.12 18.53
N ARG A 51 -19.05 -16.73 18.82
CA ARG A 51 -19.92 -17.46 19.74
C ARG A 51 -20.23 -18.88 19.26
N ASN A 52 -20.38 -19.05 17.95
CA ASN A 52 -20.61 -20.34 17.31
C ASN A 52 -19.31 -21.14 17.06
N ARG A 53 -18.15 -20.63 17.54
CA ARG A 53 -16.84 -21.27 17.39
C ARG A 53 -16.40 -21.52 15.93
N VAL A 54 -16.96 -20.77 14.97
CA VAL A 54 -16.59 -20.82 13.56
C VAL A 54 -15.34 -19.97 13.30
N TRP A 55 -15.08 -19.02 14.17
CA TRP A 55 -13.95 -18.10 14.07
C TRP A 55 -13.35 -17.84 15.46
N ASP A 56 -12.03 -17.70 15.55
CA ASP A 56 -11.27 -17.52 16.79
C ASP A 56 -11.13 -16.04 17.24
N GLY A 57 -11.78 -15.11 16.55
CA GLY A 57 -11.72 -13.68 16.87
C GLY A 57 -10.44 -12.98 16.43
N LYS A 58 -9.59 -13.64 15.67
CA LYS A 58 -8.29 -13.11 15.22
C LYS A 58 -8.26 -12.88 13.71
N ILE A 59 -7.58 -11.81 13.31
CA ILE A 59 -7.23 -11.55 11.91
C ILE A 59 -5.74 -11.81 11.76
N ARG A 60 -5.42 -12.66 10.79
CA ARG A 60 -4.05 -12.99 10.40
C ARG A 60 -3.75 -12.37 9.05
N LEU A 61 -2.77 -11.48 8.99
CA LEU A 61 -2.37 -10.82 7.74
C LEU A 61 -1.25 -11.56 7.02
N PHE A 62 -0.56 -12.44 7.71
CA PHE A 62 0.46 -13.33 7.15
C PHE A 62 -0.01 -14.78 7.19
N SER A 63 0.17 -15.49 6.08
CA SER A 63 -0.12 -16.92 5.97
C SER A 63 1.18 -17.72 6.01
N PRO A 64 1.51 -18.44 7.10
CA PRO A 64 2.72 -19.26 7.15
C PRO A 64 2.77 -20.37 6.12
N ALA A 65 1.60 -20.90 5.74
CA ALA A 65 1.50 -21.98 4.77
C ALA A 65 1.84 -21.55 3.34
N THR A 66 1.43 -20.33 2.97
CA THR A 66 1.68 -19.79 1.63
C THR A 66 2.82 -18.77 1.61
N GLY A 67 3.28 -18.31 2.76
CA GLY A 67 4.29 -17.24 2.86
C GLY A 67 3.79 -15.90 2.33
N GLU A 68 2.48 -15.66 2.30
CA GLU A 68 1.89 -14.45 1.73
C GLU A 68 1.65 -13.39 2.80
N LEU A 69 2.10 -12.16 2.51
CA LEU A 69 1.86 -10.97 3.29
C LEU A 69 1.37 -9.86 2.37
N TYR A 70 0.52 -8.95 2.85
CA TYR A 70 0.12 -7.81 2.06
C TYR A 70 1.32 -6.88 1.76
N LEU A 71 1.47 -6.49 0.50
CA LEU A 71 2.60 -5.68 0.02
C LEU A 71 2.77 -4.37 0.81
N GLY A 72 1.67 -3.74 1.24
CA GLY A 72 1.71 -2.52 2.05
C GLY A 72 2.31 -2.67 3.45
N LEU A 73 2.57 -3.91 3.89
CA LEU A 73 3.16 -4.21 5.20
C LEU A 73 4.68 -4.45 5.14
N LEU A 74 5.31 -4.28 3.96
CA LEU A 74 6.75 -4.49 3.78
C LEU A 74 7.59 -3.73 4.82
N THR A 75 7.34 -2.44 4.99
CA THR A 75 8.09 -1.59 5.94
C THR A 75 7.95 -2.07 7.40
N TYR A 76 6.78 -2.60 7.77
CA TYR A 76 6.58 -3.18 9.10
C TYR A 76 7.30 -4.51 9.25
N LEU A 77 7.32 -5.32 8.20
CA LEU A 77 8.03 -6.60 8.19
C LEU A 77 9.54 -6.38 8.31
N THR A 78 10.13 -5.51 7.48
CA THR A 78 11.57 -5.24 7.49
C THR A 78 12.02 -4.72 8.86
N LYS A 79 11.27 -3.75 9.42
CA LYS A 79 11.56 -3.25 10.77
C LYS A 79 11.49 -4.34 11.83
N TYR A 80 10.49 -5.22 11.75
CA TYR A 80 10.34 -6.32 12.70
C TYR A 80 11.50 -7.33 12.60
N LEU A 81 11.95 -7.64 11.38
CA LEU A 81 13.10 -8.52 11.16
C LEU A 81 14.41 -7.89 11.66
N GLU A 82 14.59 -6.58 11.48
CA GLU A 82 15.71 -5.82 12.06
C GLU A 82 15.70 -5.88 13.60
N ASP A 83 14.53 -5.71 14.23
CA ASP A 83 14.37 -5.82 15.68
C ASP A 83 14.71 -7.24 16.21
N LEU A 84 14.50 -8.28 15.40
CA LEU A 84 14.86 -9.66 15.70
C LEU A 84 16.32 -9.99 15.36
N ASN A 85 17.07 -9.07 14.74
CA ASN A 85 18.42 -9.29 14.18
C ASN A 85 18.47 -10.46 13.17
N GLU A 86 17.41 -10.66 12.39
CA GLU A 86 17.35 -11.65 11.33
C GLU A 86 17.86 -11.07 10.01
N GLU A 87 18.66 -11.86 9.27
CA GLU A 87 19.13 -11.47 7.95
C GLU A 87 18.06 -11.69 6.90
N TYR A 88 17.78 -10.68 6.08
CA TYR A 88 16.79 -10.75 5.01
C TYR A 88 17.27 -10.08 3.72
N SER A 89 16.74 -10.53 2.60
CA SER A 89 16.89 -9.89 1.29
C SER A 89 15.55 -9.44 0.76
N VAL A 90 15.53 -8.28 0.16
CA VAL A 90 14.34 -7.70 -0.49
C VAL A 90 14.63 -7.55 -1.97
N ASP A 91 13.71 -8.03 -2.79
CA ASP A 91 13.77 -7.94 -4.25
C ASP A 91 13.89 -6.47 -4.71
N GLU A 92 14.72 -6.21 -5.71
CA GLU A 92 14.97 -4.85 -6.23
C GLU A 92 13.68 -4.16 -6.68
N ASP A 93 12.72 -4.90 -7.25
CA ASP A 93 11.41 -4.40 -7.66
C ASP A 93 10.57 -3.79 -6.51
N LEU A 94 10.92 -4.08 -5.25
CA LEU A 94 10.24 -3.58 -4.06
C LEU A 94 10.91 -2.33 -3.47
N GLN A 95 12.13 -2.03 -3.89
CA GLN A 95 12.93 -0.90 -3.39
C GLN A 95 12.73 0.37 -4.23
N ASP A 96 12.17 0.25 -5.43
CA ASP A 96 11.97 1.38 -6.34
C ASP A 96 10.89 2.35 -5.82
N GLU A 97 11.33 3.36 -5.08
CA GLU A 97 10.55 4.58 -4.88
C GLU A 97 10.61 5.41 -6.17
N LYS A 98 9.51 5.46 -6.92
CA LYS A 98 9.42 6.35 -8.09
C LYS A 98 9.55 7.79 -7.65
N THR A 99 10.73 8.35 -7.83
CA THR A 99 10.98 9.77 -7.56
C THR A 99 10.40 10.58 -8.71
N ILE A 100 9.39 11.41 -8.43
CA ILE A 100 8.94 12.43 -9.36
C ILE A 100 9.60 13.73 -8.99
N GLU A 101 10.29 14.33 -9.96
CA GLU A 101 10.81 15.69 -9.80
C GLU A 101 9.65 16.65 -9.56
N LYS A 102 9.75 17.45 -8.50
CA LYS A 102 8.71 18.40 -8.10
C LYS A 102 8.36 19.37 -9.23
N GLU A 103 9.34 19.73 -10.04
CA GLU A 103 9.16 20.64 -11.17
C GLU A 103 8.31 20.03 -12.30
N LEU A 104 8.51 18.75 -12.61
CA LEU A 104 7.68 18.02 -13.57
C LEU A 104 6.23 17.91 -13.10
N LEU A 105 6.03 17.62 -11.82
CA LEU A 105 4.70 17.58 -11.22
C LEU A 105 4.00 18.94 -11.30
N LEU A 106 4.70 20.02 -10.98
CA LEU A 106 4.17 21.38 -11.07
C LEU A 106 3.82 21.75 -12.52
N GLY A 107 4.68 21.39 -13.47
CA GLY A 107 4.43 21.57 -14.91
C GLY A 107 3.16 20.84 -15.35
N PHE A 108 3.01 19.58 -14.94
CA PHE A 108 1.81 18.78 -15.19
C PHE A 108 0.55 19.43 -14.61
N ILE A 109 0.56 19.83 -13.32
CA ILE A 109 -0.58 20.47 -12.66
C ILE A 109 -0.99 21.76 -13.36
N ARG A 110 -0.04 22.60 -13.77
CA ARG A 110 -0.30 23.82 -14.55
C ARG A 110 -0.96 23.51 -15.89
N GLY A 111 -0.52 22.43 -16.57
CA GLY A 111 -1.08 21.97 -17.83
C GLY A 111 -2.55 21.54 -17.74
N LEU A 112 -3.03 21.11 -16.56
CA LEU A 112 -4.42 20.71 -16.33
C LEU A 112 -5.41 21.88 -16.38
N ARG A 113 -4.96 23.15 -16.29
CA ARG A 113 -5.77 24.39 -16.32
C ARG A 113 -7.01 24.28 -15.42
N LEU A 114 -6.79 23.93 -14.15
CA LEU A 114 -7.83 23.66 -13.16
C LEU A 114 -8.81 24.83 -13.00
N ARG A 115 -10.10 24.57 -13.07
CA ARG A 115 -11.17 25.56 -12.91
C ARG A 115 -12.31 25.02 -12.05
N SER A 116 -12.95 25.89 -11.28
CA SER A 116 -14.21 25.63 -10.58
C SER A 116 -15.12 26.83 -10.75
N ASN A 117 -16.35 26.60 -11.16
CA ASN A 117 -17.34 27.65 -11.45
C ASN A 117 -16.78 28.76 -12.36
N GLY A 118 -16.01 28.39 -13.40
CA GLY A 118 -15.38 29.32 -14.34
C GLY A 118 -14.13 30.01 -13.83
N LYS A 119 -13.82 29.97 -12.54
CA LYS A 119 -12.65 30.59 -11.93
C LYS A 119 -11.46 29.62 -11.89
N SER A 120 -10.26 30.13 -12.18
CA SER A 120 -9.01 29.33 -12.07
C SER A 120 -8.74 28.96 -10.61
N ILE A 121 -8.36 27.70 -10.38
CA ILE A 121 -7.98 27.21 -9.07
C ILE A 121 -6.45 27.15 -8.98
N LYS A 122 -5.87 27.75 -7.94
CA LYS A 122 -4.47 27.57 -7.60
C LYS A 122 -4.35 26.42 -6.60
N VAL A 123 -3.55 25.41 -6.95
CA VAL A 123 -3.24 24.29 -6.04
C VAL A 123 -2.35 24.81 -4.91
N ARG A 124 -2.64 24.42 -3.69
CA ARG A 124 -1.89 24.82 -2.48
C ARG A 124 -0.70 23.88 -2.25
N ASP A 125 0.31 24.37 -1.55
CA ASP A 125 1.56 23.61 -1.36
C ASP A 125 1.33 22.25 -0.70
N TYR A 126 0.52 22.18 0.36
CA TYR A 126 0.19 20.92 1.02
C TYR A 126 -0.55 19.90 0.11
N GLN A 127 -1.30 20.37 -0.88
CA GLN A 127 -1.96 19.52 -1.86
C GLN A 127 -0.93 18.95 -2.85
N ILE A 128 0.06 19.76 -3.24
CA ILE A 128 1.16 19.32 -4.09
C ILE A 128 2.00 18.27 -3.36
N ASP A 129 2.31 18.50 -2.08
CA ASP A 129 3.05 17.55 -1.26
C ASP A 129 2.28 16.24 -1.07
N ALA A 130 0.95 16.29 -0.86
CA ALA A 130 0.10 15.11 -0.76
C ALA A 130 0.07 14.31 -2.08
N ILE A 131 -0.05 14.98 -3.22
CA ILE A 131 -0.03 14.36 -4.55
C ILE A 131 1.34 13.71 -4.80
N SER A 132 2.44 14.43 -4.55
CA SER A 132 3.80 13.93 -4.69
C SER A 132 4.03 12.70 -3.80
N HIS A 133 3.58 12.74 -2.54
CA HIS A 133 3.68 11.62 -1.62
C HIS A 133 2.91 10.39 -2.12
N ALA A 134 1.66 10.58 -2.58
CA ALA A 134 0.83 9.48 -3.09
C ALA A 134 1.44 8.81 -4.33
N ILE A 135 2.02 9.61 -5.23
CA ILE A 135 2.66 9.09 -6.45
C ILE A 135 3.94 8.33 -6.11
N ARG A 136 4.77 8.87 -5.21
CA ARG A 136 6.04 8.27 -4.81
C ARG A 136 5.85 6.94 -4.06
N LYS A 137 4.90 6.92 -3.13
CA LYS A 137 4.66 5.74 -2.27
C LYS A 137 3.73 4.71 -2.90
N HIS A 138 3.02 5.02 -3.99
CA HIS A 138 2.01 4.18 -4.63
C HIS A 138 0.85 3.76 -3.72
N ARG A 139 1.11 3.51 -2.43
CA ARG A 139 0.14 3.20 -1.39
C ARG A 139 0.33 4.18 -0.25
N ALA A 140 -0.63 5.07 -0.06
CA ALA A 140 -0.56 6.11 0.95
C ALA A 140 -1.92 6.36 1.59
N LEU A 141 -1.92 6.61 2.89
CA LEU A 141 -3.06 7.12 3.62
C LEU A 141 -2.89 8.64 3.79
N LEU A 142 -3.75 9.41 3.12
CA LEU A 142 -3.75 10.86 3.21
C LEU A 142 -4.84 11.32 4.17
N LEU A 143 -4.45 11.66 5.39
CA LEU A 143 -5.36 12.25 6.38
C LEU A 143 -5.50 13.74 6.10
N SER A 144 -6.72 14.18 5.82
CA SER A 144 -6.99 15.54 5.38
C SER A 144 -8.32 16.03 5.96
N PRO A 145 -8.38 17.23 6.58
CA PRO A 145 -9.60 17.75 7.17
C PRO A 145 -10.67 18.04 6.12
N THR A 146 -11.89 18.27 6.58
CA THR A 146 -12.99 18.69 5.70
C THR A 146 -12.61 20.03 5.03
N ALA A 147 -13.06 20.21 3.78
CA ALA A 147 -12.76 21.41 2.97
C ALA A 147 -11.29 21.65 2.60
N SER A 148 -10.39 20.70 2.82
CA SER A 148 -8.97 20.79 2.40
C SER A 148 -8.75 20.62 0.88
N GLY A 149 -9.80 20.30 0.13
CA GLY A 149 -9.72 20.07 -1.31
C GLY A 149 -9.30 18.65 -1.70
N LYS A 150 -9.73 17.64 -0.94
CA LYS A 150 -9.51 16.21 -1.24
C LYS A 150 -9.89 15.83 -2.68
N SER A 151 -11.03 16.35 -3.16
CA SER A 151 -11.50 16.11 -4.54
C SER A 151 -10.51 16.61 -5.59
N LEU A 152 -9.83 17.71 -5.32
CA LEU A 152 -8.79 18.24 -6.22
C LEU A 152 -7.57 17.31 -6.25
N ILE A 153 -7.14 16.81 -5.10
CA ILE A 153 -6.03 15.84 -4.99
C ILE A 153 -6.38 14.57 -5.78
N ILE A 154 -7.60 14.02 -5.56
CA ILE A 154 -8.08 12.84 -6.28
C ILE A 154 -8.13 13.11 -7.79
N TYR A 155 -8.66 14.25 -8.22
CA TYR A 155 -8.73 14.62 -9.63
C TYR A 155 -7.35 14.67 -10.28
N VAL A 156 -6.37 15.32 -9.64
CA VAL A 156 -5.00 15.41 -10.16
C VAL A 156 -4.36 14.03 -10.26
N LEU A 157 -4.51 13.18 -9.24
CA LEU A 157 -4.01 11.79 -9.26
C LEU A 157 -4.65 10.97 -10.39
N VAL A 158 -5.97 11.07 -10.57
CA VAL A 158 -6.67 10.39 -11.66
C VAL A 158 -6.11 10.83 -13.03
N ARG A 159 -5.94 12.14 -13.24
CA ARG A 159 -5.39 12.67 -14.50
C ARG A 159 -3.94 12.22 -14.72
N TYR A 160 -3.14 12.16 -13.66
CA TYR A 160 -1.78 11.67 -13.72
C TYR A 160 -1.74 10.21 -14.15
N TYR A 161 -2.49 9.34 -13.48
CA TYR A 161 -2.55 7.92 -13.83
C TYR A 161 -3.19 7.66 -15.19
N GLN A 162 -4.17 8.47 -15.63
CA GLN A 162 -4.71 8.38 -16.99
C GLN A 162 -3.64 8.61 -18.06
N LEU A 163 -2.68 9.51 -17.83
CA LEU A 163 -1.58 9.72 -18.77
C LEU A 163 -0.64 8.51 -18.81
N LEU A 164 -0.30 7.95 -17.64
CA LEU A 164 0.56 6.77 -17.57
C LEU A 164 -0.09 5.53 -18.19
N LEU A 165 -1.41 5.38 -18.02
CA LEU A 165 -2.16 4.20 -18.44
C LEU A 165 -2.62 4.26 -19.92
N LYS A 166 -2.43 5.38 -20.62
CA LYS A 166 -2.82 5.52 -22.04
C LYS A 166 -2.23 4.46 -22.97
N ALA A 167 -1.13 3.83 -22.57
CA ALA A 167 -0.46 2.80 -23.36
C ALA A 167 -1.16 1.41 -23.33
N SER A 168 -2.16 1.20 -22.44
CA SER A 168 -2.85 -0.08 -22.32
C SER A 168 -4.38 0.11 -22.34
N GLN A 169 -5.04 -0.55 -23.28
CA GLN A 169 -6.49 -0.38 -23.52
C GLN A 169 -7.40 -0.93 -22.41
N ASN A 170 -6.88 -1.72 -21.46
CA ASN A 170 -7.67 -2.39 -20.41
C ASN A 170 -7.48 -1.81 -19.01
N ASN A 171 -6.74 -0.73 -18.84
CA ASN A 171 -6.50 -0.14 -17.53
C ASN A 171 -7.68 0.75 -17.09
N LYS A 172 -8.17 0.51 -15.89
CA LYS A 172 -9.27 1.26 -15.28
C LYS A 172 -8.83 1.87 -13.96
N ILE A 173 -9.36 3.04 -13.64
CA ILE A 173 -9.21 3.70 -12.35
C ILE A 173 -10.52 3.55 -11.60
N LEU A 174 -10.46 2.97 -10.39
CA LEU A 174 -11.63 2.80 -9.52
C LEU A 174 -11.56 3.81 -8.37
N ILE A 175 -12.62 4.59 -8.18
CA ILE A 175 -12.80 5.50 -7.06
C ILE A 175 -13.94 4.96 -6.20
N LEU A 176 -13.63 4.63 -4.93
CA LEU A 176 -14.61 4.17 -3.96
C LEU A 176 -15.00 5.32 -3.03
N VAL A 177 -16.28 5.53 -2.85
CA VAL A 177 -16.83 6.55 -1.96
C VAL A 177 -17.83 5.91 -0.98
N PRO A 178 -17.93 6.42 0.27
CA PRO A 178 -18.75 5.78 1.29
C PRO A 178 -20.26 5.97 1.11
N THR A 179 -20.68 6.97 0.31
CA THR A 179 -22.11 7.31 0.10
C THR A 179 -22.40 7.58 -1.36
N THR A 180 -23.62 7.22 -1.81
CA THR A 180 -24.09 7.44 -3.18
C THR A 180 -24.19 8.93 -3.54
N SER A 181 -24.47 9.81 -2.58
CA SER A 181 -24.52 11.26 -2.78
C SER A 181 -23.19 11.91 -3.18
N LEU A 182 -22.09 11.16 -3.16
CA LEU A 182 -20.78 11.63 -3.62
C LEU A 182 -20.46 11.18 -5.06
N VAL A 183 -21.36 10.44 -5.71
CA VAL A 183 -21.18 9.89 -7.06
C VAL A 183 -21.82 10.81 -8.13
N GLU A 184 -22.70 11.73 -7.73
CA GLU A 184 -23.38 12.70 -8.60
C GLU A 184 -22.49 13.85 -9.07
#